data_c858a1d832491891ee5fd0c1c31ad6a6
#
_entry.id   c858a1d832491891ee5fd0c1c31ad6a6
#
_cell.length_a   1.000
_cell.length_b   1.000
_cell.length_c   1.000
_cell.angle_alpha   90.00
_cell.angle_beta   90.00
_cell.angle_gamma   90.00
#
_symmetry.space_group_name_H-M   'P 1'
#
loop_
_entity.id
_entity.type
_entity.pdbx_description
1 polymer ?
#
loop_
_entity_poly.entity_id
_entity_poly.type
_entity_poly.pdbx_seq_one_letter_code
_entity_poly.pdbx_strand_id
1 'polypeptide(L)'
;DVCSSDLLELEQNGGPDAYITMMQDLDKIPVGSDGLITLPYFAGERTPINDPLARGILFGLTLAHTRQHMYRSALESVAYSVNQQLKIMLEHDVPIDQIFAVGGGVKNDLWMQIVADVTGKEISTPAITVGASFGDALMAASGIKYSGFESFNKLTDFIKPGKTYHPNKENHEAYKKYQNIYDSLYPATVNLMHCLSD
;
A
#
# COMPACT_ATOMS: atom_id res chain seq x y z
N ASP A 1 -4.75 -19.61 -2.71
CA ASP A 1 -4.31 -18.88 -1.50
C ASP A 1 -4.28 -19.80 -0.30
N VAL A 2 -3.14 -20.47 -0.12
CA VAL A 2 -2.96 -21.49 0.94
C VAL A 2 -3.04 -20.87 2.37
N CYS A 3 -2.83 -19.55 2.50
CA CYS A 3 -2.83 -18.89 3.81
C CYS A 3 -4.19 -18.28 4.20
N SER A 4 -5.13 -18.16 3.29
CA SER A 4 -6.44 -17.55 3.55
C SER A 4 -7.61 -18.52 3.47
N SER A 5 -7.42 -19.72 2.89
CA SER A 5 -8.50 -20.70 2.70
C SER A 5 -9.16 -21.12 4.01
N ASP A 6 -8.38 -21.39 5.05
CA ASP A 6 -8.87 -21.75 6.38
C ASP A 6 -9.57 -20.59 7.09
N LEU A 7 -9.11 -19.36 6.89
CA LEU A 7 -9.73 -18.16 7.46
C LEU A 7 -11.04 -17.80 6.74
N LEU A 8 -11.06 -17.94 5.41
CA LEU A 8 -12.27 -17.72 4.62
C LEU A 8 -13.32 -18.81 4.92
N GLU A 9 -12.90 -20.05 5.13
CA GLU A 9 -13.79 -21.13 5.53
C GLU A 9 -14.37 -20.88 6.93
N LEU A 10 -13.55 -20.39 7.89
CA LEU A 10 -14.01 -19.99 9.22
C LEU A 10 -15.04 -18.85 9.13
N GLU A 11 -14.80 -17.83 8.31
CA GLU A 11 -15.73 -16.73 8.10
C GLU A 11 -17.06 -17.21 7.49
N GLN A 12 -17.00 -18.07 6.47
CA GLN A 12 -18.20 -18.67 5.85
C GLN A 12 -19.01 -19.52 6.82
N ASN A 13 -18.36 -20.09 7.85
CA ASN A 13 -19.02 -20.83 8.92
C ASN A 13 -19.45 -19.96 10.13
N GLY A 14 -19.50 -18.62 9.92
CA GLY A 14 -19.96 -17.67 10.94
C GLY A 14 -18.88 -17.23 11.92
N GLY A 15 -17.62 -17.49 11.64
CA GLY A 15 -16.47 -16.97 12.35
C GLY A 15 -16.19 -15.50 12.05
N PRO A 16 -15.14 -14.91 12.65
CA PRO A 16 -14.75 -13.52 12.38
C PRO A 16 -14.26 -13.35 10.94
N ASP A 17 -14.40 -12.11 10.42
CA ASP A 17 -13.85 -11.71 9.12
C ASP A 17 -12.38 -12.09 8.98
N ALA A 18 -12.02 -12.71 7.86
CA ALA A 18 -10.67 -13.22 7.61
C ALA A 18 -9.62 -12.11 7.68
N TYR A 19 -9.91 -10.90 7.15
CA TYR A 19 -9.00 -9.77 7.21
C TYR A 19 -8.81 -9.25 8.63
N ILE A 20 -9.88 -9.20 9.43
CA ILE A 20 -9.80 -8.80 10.85
C ILE A 20 -8.92 -9.80 11.61
N THR A 21 -9.09 -11.11 11.36
CA THR A 21 -8.27 -12.15 11.99
C THR A 21 -6.80 -12.03 11.59
N MET A 22 -6.50 -11.74 10.32
CA MET A 22 -5.12 -11.54 9.85
C MET A 22 -4.48 -10.29 10.42
N MET A 23 -5.28 -9.28 10.77
CA MET A 23 -4.78 -8.03 11.37
C MET A 23 -4.48 -8.15 12.86
N GLN A 24 -4.96 -9.20 13.53
CA GLN A 24 -4.69 -9.39 14.95
C GLN A 24 -3.18 -9.47 15.21
N ASP A 25 -2.73 -8.71 16.20
CA ASP A 25 -1.34 -8.68 16.67
C ASP A 25 -0.29 -8.19 15.65
N LEU A 26 -0.70 -7.62 14.51
CA LEU A 26 0.24 -7.06 13.52
C LEU A 26 1.05 -5.88 14.07
N ASP A 27 0.48 -5.13 14.98
CA ASP A 27 1.14 -4.02 15.69
C ASP A 27 2.28 -4.50 16.59
N LYS A 28 2.26 -5.77 17.03
CA LYS A 28 3.33 -6.40 17.82
C LYS A 28 4.52 -6.85 16.98
N ILE A 29 4.35 -7.02 15.67
CA ILE A 29 5.44 -7.33 14.77
C ILE A 29 6.29 -6.07 14.58
N PRO A 30 7.61 -6.13 14.73
CA PRO A 30 8.43 -4.94 14.60
C PRO A 30 8.51 -4.42 13.17
N VAL A 31 8.96 -3.17 13.04
CA VAL A 31 9.24 -2.51 11.76
C VAL A 31 10.19 -3.38 10.93
N GLY A 32 9.82 -3.60 9.66
CA GLY A 32 10.57 -4.44 8.74
C GLY A 32 10.36 -5.94 8.95
N SER A 33 9.29 -6.33 9.69
CA SER A 33 8.83 -7.71 9.84
C SER A 33 9.94 -8.70 10.19
N ASP A 34 10.82 -8.32 11.14
CA ASP A 34 12.02 -9.10 11.55
C ASP A 34 12.95 -9.47 10.38
N GLY A 35 13.01 -8.63 9.35
CA GLY A 35 13.84 -8.85 8.18
C GLY A 35 13.18 -9.60 7.04
N LEU A 36 11.89 -9.91 7.14
CA LEU A 36 11.12 -10.49 6.04
C LEU A 36 10.65 -9.40 5.09
N ILE A 37 11.06 -9.49 3.83
CA ILE A 37 10.69 -8.53 2.78
C ILE A 37 9.92 -9.26 1.69
N THR A 38 8.73 -8.74 1.37
CA THR A 38 7.93 -9.21 0.24
C THR A 38 8.19 -8.32 -0.97
N LEU A 39 8.43 -8.92 -2.14
CA LEU A 39 8.36 -8.25 -3.43
C LEU A 39 7.02 -8.63 -4.06
N PRO A 40 6.03 -7.72 -4.16
CA PRO A 40 4.64 -8.10 -4.41
C PRO A 40 4.30 -8.23 -5.91
N TYR A 41 5.22 -8.66 -6.75
CA TYR A 41 5.09 -8.70 -8.21
C TYR A 41 4.39 -9.98 -8.71
N PHE A 42 3.26 -10.34 -8.06
CA PHE A 42 2.54 -11.60 -8.30
C PHE A 42 1.90 -11.71 -9.68
N ALA A 43 1.64 -10.58 -10.34
CA ALA A 43 1.08 -10.52 -11.69
C ALA A 43 1.94 -9.64 -12.62
N GLY A 44 3.25 -9.64 -12.40
CA GLY A 44 4.15 -8.66 -12.99
C GLY A 44 4.14 -7.36 -12.21
N GLU A 45 4.92 -6.39 -12.66
CA GLU A 45 4.95 -5.05 -12.06
C GLU A 45 4.82 -3.98 -13.16
N ARG A 46 3.85 -3.10 -12.97
CA ARG A 46 3.58 -2.03 -13.94
C ARG A 46 4.39 -0.76 -13.67
N THR A 47 4.43 -0.31 -12.42
CA THR A 47 4.98 1.00 -12.07
C THR A 47 5.86 0.90 -10.82
N PRO A 48 7.12 1.30 -10.89
CA PRO A 48 7.78 2.03 -12.00
C PRO A 48 8.49 1.15 -13.04
N ILE A 49 8.49 -0.17 -12.90
CA ILE A 49 9.39 -1.09 -13.60
C ILE A 49 8.87 -1.46 -14.99
N ASN A 50 7.54 -1.64 -15.14
CA ASN A 50 6.86 -2.06 -16.36
C ASN A 50 7.39 -3.41 -16.91
N ASP A 51 7.42 -4.43 -16.04
CA ASP A 51 7.84 -5.79 -16.40
C ASP A 51 6.71 -6.80 -16.12
N PRO A 52 6.04 -7.32 -17.15
CA PRO A 52 4.96 -8.32 -16.98
C PRO A 52 5.49 -9.69 -16.56
N LEU A 53 6.81 -9.95 -16.71
CA LEU A 53 7.45 -11.20 -16.32
C LEU A 53 8.03 -11.16 -14.91
N ALA A 54 7.97 -10.01 -14.23
CA ALA A 54 8.35 -9.93 -12.82
C ALA A 54 7.52 -10.90 -11.96
N ARG A 55 8.13 -11.43 -10.91
CA ARG A 55 7.51 -12.42 -10.01
C ARG A 55 7.67 -12.00 -8.55
N GLY A 56 6.71 -12.41 -7.72
CA GLY A 56 6.74 -12.19 -6.29
C GLY A 56 7.88 -12.95 -5.60
N ILE A 57 8.47 -12.34 -4.57
CA ILE A 57 9.51 -12.94 -3.73
C ILE A 57 9.14 -12.74 -2.26
N LEU A 58 9.42 -13.75 -1.44
CA LEU A 58 9.56 -13.64 0.01
C LEU A 58 11.02 -13.79 0.36
N PHE A 59 11.67 -12.71 0.74
CA PHE A 59 13.11 -12.67 1.01
C PHE A 59 13.38 -12.57 2.51
N GLY A 60 14.32 -13.37 3.01
CA GLY A 60 14.70 -13.36 4.43
C GLY A 60 13.85 -14.26 5.33
N LEU A 61 13.03 -15.17 4.78
CA LEU A 61 12.19 -16.09 5.54
C LEU A 61 13.03 -17.01 6.43
N THR A 62 12.65 -17.10 7.71
CA THR A 62 13.24 -17.99 8.71
C THR A 62 12.16 -18.77 9.45
N LEU A 63 12.57 -19.74 10.28
CA LEU A 63 11.65 -20.52 11.11
C LEU A 63 10.94 -19.70 12.22
N ALA A 64 11.43 -18.50 12.52
CA ALA A 64 10.81 -17.61 13.51
C ALA A 64 9.61 -16.83 12.93
N HIS A 65 9.51 -16.73 11.61
CA HIS A 65 8.44 -15.97 10.99
C HIS A 65 7.11 -16.71 11.04
N THR A 66 6.05 -15.97 11.34
CA THR A 66 4.67 -16.45 11.40
C THR A 66 3.85 -15.88 10.23
N ARG A 67 2.59 -16.29 10.11
CA ARG A 67 1.62 -15.72 9.16
C ARG A 67 1.51 -14.20 9.30
N GLN A 68 1.53 -13.68 10.52
CA GLN A 68 1.48 -12.24 10.80
C GLN A 68 2.69 -11.49 10.23
N HIS A 69 3.89 -12.06 10.32
CA HIS A 69 5.08 -11.48 9.68
C HIS A 69 4.93 -11.42 8.17
N MET A 70 4.42 -12.49 7.54
CA MET A 70 4.17 -12.51 6.09
C MET A 70 3.15 -11.43 5.70
N TYR A 71 2.05 -11.30 6.44
CA TYR A 71 1.04 -10.31 6.15
C TYR A 71 1.55 -8.89 6.36
N ARG A 72 2.26 -8.62 7.46
CA ARG A 72 2.88 -7.32 7.69
C ARG A 72 3.91 -6.98 6.62
N SER A 73 4.78 -7.92 6.24
CA SER A 73 5.77 -7.68 5.17
C SER A 73 5.10 -7.35 3.83
N ALA A 74 3.92 -7.93 3.54
CA ALA A 74 3.12 -7.58 2.38
C ALA A 74 2.56 -6.15 2.45
N LEU A 75 2.08 -5.70 3.61
CA LEU A 75 1.65 -4.31 3.81
C LEU A 75 2.81 -3.32 3.67
N GLU A 76 3.96 -3.66 4.27
CA GLU A 76 5.20 -2.87 4.16
C GLU A 76 5.72 -2.80 2.72
N SER A 77 5.60 -3.88 1.95
CA SER A 77 6.05 -3.92 0.57
C SER A 77 5.30 -2.95 -0.34
N VAL A 78 4.00 -2.80 -0.14
CA VAL A 78 3.20 -1.80 -0.86
C VAL A 78 3.66 -0.39 -0.48
N ALA A 79 3.97 -0.13 0.80
CA ALA A 79 4.51 1.15 1.22
C ALA A 79 5.89 1.44 0.60
N TYR A 80 6.77 0.42 0.48
CA TYR A 80 8.05 0.55 -0.22
C TYR A 80 7.86 0.90 -1.71
N SER A 81 6.90 0.24 -2.38
CA SER A 81 6.57 0.53 -3.77
C SER A 81 6.05 1.97 -3.95
N VAL A 82 5.17 2.43 -3.06
CA VAL A 82 4.71 3.83 -3.06
C VAL A 82 5.89 4.80 -2.88
N ASN A 83 6.78 4.52 -1.91
CA ASN A 83 7.95 5.37 -1.68
C ASN A 83 8.92 5.38 -2.87
N GLN A 84 9.06 4.26 -3.58
CA GLN A 84 9.85 4.17 -4.82
C GLN A 84 9.30 5.12 -5.89
N GLN A 85 7.98 5.13 -6.08
CA GLN A 85 7.32 6.04 -7.03
C GLN A 85 7.47 7.50 -6.61
N LEU A 86 7.32 7.82 -5.32
CA LEU A 86 7.52 9.18 -4.81
C LEU A 86 8.97 9.66 -5.00
N LYS A 87 9.97 8.79 -4.80
CA LYS A 87 11.38 9.13 -5.06
C LYS A 87 11.59 9.51 -6.53
N ILE A 88 11.08 8.70 -7.47
CA ILE A 88 11.18 8.99 -8.90
C ILE A 88 10.50 10.32 -9.26
N MET A 89 9.32 10.60 -8.70
CA MET A 89 8.65 11.89 -8.93
C MET A 89 9.49 13.06 -8.44
N LEU A 90 10.09 12.94 -7.25
CA LEU A 90 10.96 13.98 -6.70
C LEU A 90 12.27 14.15 -7.49
N GLU A 91 12.85 13.07 -8.01
CA GLU A 91 14.04 13.11 -8.88
C GLU A 91 13.76 13.83 -10.22
N HIS A 92 12.50 13.90 -10.63
CA HIS A 92 12.03 14.64 -11.82
C HIS A 92 11.39 15.99 -11.48
N ASP A 93 11.68 16.55 -10.30
CA ASP A 93 11.19 17.85 -9.85
C ASP A 93 9.65 17.98 -9.83
N VAL A 94 8.92 16.87 -9.67
CA VAL A 94 7.47 16.90 -9.51
C VAL A 94 7.15 17.27 -8.06
N PRO A 95 6.49 18.43 -7.82
CA PRO A 95 6.13 18.82 -6.45
C PRO A 95 5.08 17.85 -5.88
N ILE A 96 5.30 17.43 -4.63
CA ILE A 96 4.37 16.58 -3.90
C ILE A 96 3.96 17.35 -2.64
N ASP A 97 2.86 18.08 -2.73
CA ASP A 97 2.35 18.91 -1.64
C ASP A 97 1.49 18.10 -0.67
N GLN A 98 0.68 17.18 -1.17
CA GLN A 98 -0.23 16.35 -0.40
C GLN A 98 -0.33 14.95 -0.97
N ILE A 99 -0.53 13.97 -0.11
CA ILE A 99 -0.80 12.59 -0.48
C ILE A 99 -2.14 12.18 0.11
N PHE A 100 -3.08 11.83 -0.77
CA PHE A 100 -4.37 11.30 -0.38
C PHE A 100 -4.44 9.81 -0.69
N ALA A 101 -4.70 9.00 0.32
CA ALA A 101 -5.01 7.60 0.15
C ALA A 101 -6.51 7.39 0.02
N VAL A 102 -6.93 6.62 -0.99
CA VAL A 102 -8.34 6.31 -1.28
C VAL A 102 -8.51 4.81 -1.56
N GLY A 103 -9.74 4.33 -1.44
CA GLY A 103 -10.07 2.93 -1.71
C GLY A 103 -10.19 2.08 -0.44
N GLY A 104 -10.31 0.77 -0.60
CA GLY A 104 -10.58 -0.16 0.52
C GLY A 104 -9.49 -0.22 1.57
N GLY A 105 -8.23 -0.05 1.18
CA GLY A 105 -7.05 -0.11 2.07
C GLY A 105 -7.03 0.97 3.15
N VAL A 106 -7.70 2.12 2.93
CA VAL A 106 -7.73 3.22 3.92
C VAL A 106 -8.49 2.88 5.20
N LYS A 107 -9.23 1.77 5.22
CA LYS A 107 -9.88 1.26 6.42
C LYS A 107 -8.91 0.61 7.41
N ASN A 108 -7.69 0.33 6.98
CA ASN A 108 -6.64 -0.25 7.80
C ASN A 108 -5.72 0.87 8.32
N ASP A 109 -5.97 1.31 9.55
CA ASP A 109 -5.20 2.39 10.19
C ASP A 109 -3.71 2.06 10.32
N LEU A 110 -3.37 0.80 10.63
CA LEU A 110 -1.97 0.36 10.70
C LEU A 110 -1.28 0.47 9.35
N TRP A 111 -1.94 0.06 8.28
CA TRP A 111 -1.35 0.16 6.94
C TRP A 111 -1.12 1.61 6.52
N MET A 112 -2.07 2.50 6.79
CA MET A 112 -1.89 3.94 6.52
C MET A 112 -0.73 4.53 7.33
N GLN A 113 -0.57 4.11 8.60
CA GLN A 113 0.57 4.50 9.41
C GLN A 113 1.89 3.95 8.84
N ILE A 114 1.94 2.69 8.40
CA ILE A 114 3.11 2.10 7.73
C ILE A 114 3.49 2.93 6.49
N VAL A 115 2.51 3.31 5.65
CA VAL A 115 2.78 4.14 4.47
C VAL A 115 3.36 5.50 4.87
N ALA A 116 2.80 6.15 5.89
CA ALA A 116 3.33 7.42 6.38
C ALA A 116 4.77 7.26 6.90
N ASP A 117 5.03 6.22 7.70
CA ASP A 117 6.33 5.94 8.29
C ASP A 117 7.39 5.62 7.22
N VAL A 118 7.05 4.79 6.23
CA VAL A 118 7.98 4.43 5.13
C VAL A 118 8.30 5.64 4.25
N THR A 119 7.28 6.40 3.86
CA THR A 119 7.46 7.54 2.94
C THR A 119 8.02 8.79 3.63
N GLY A 120 7.91 8.88 4.96
CA GLY A 120 8.25 10.10 5.71
C GLY A 120 7.32 11.28 5.38
N LYS A 121 6.16 11.01 4.81
CA LYS A 121 5.17 12.00 4.39
C LYS A 121 3.86 11.83 5.14
N GLU A 122 3.13 12.93 5.31
CA GLU A 122 1.77 12.85 5.83
C GLU A 122 0.85 12.20 4.81
N ILE A 123 0.03 11.25 5.28
CA ILE A 123 -0.96 10.57 4.45
C ILE A 123 -2.35 10.98 4.96
N SER A 124 -3.14 11.61 4.11
CA SER A 124 -4.52 11.98 4.43
C SER A 124 -5.50 11.04 3.74
N THR A 125 -6.64 10.80 4.39
CA THR A 125 -7.76 10.08 3.79
C THR A 125 -8.96 11.02 3.68
N PRO A 126 -9.80 10.89 2.67
CA PRO A 126 -11.06 11.65 2.63
C PRO A 126 -12.06 11.08 3.64
N ALA A 127 -12.98 11.92 4.13
CA ALA A 127 -14.07 11.48 5.01
C ALA A 127 -15.01 10.49 4.31
N ILE A 128 -15.16 10.62 2.99
CA ILE A 128 -15.92 9.70 2.13
C ILE A 128 -14.93 8.77 1.44
N THR A 129 -14.91 7.50 1.83
CA THR A 129 -13.93 6.51 1.38
C THR A 129 -14.40 5.68 0.18
N VAL A 130 -15.46 6.06 -0.50
CA VAL A 130 -16.04 5.31 -1.64
C VAL A 130 -15.14 5.33 -2.89
N GLY A 131 -14.06 6.12 -2.86
CA GLY A 131 -13.03 6.10 -3.91
C GLY A 131 -13.49 6.66 -5.25
N ALA A 132 -13.15 5.96 -6.34
CA ALA A 132 -13.34 6.43 -7.71
C ALA A 132 -14.79 6.82 -8.04
N SER A 133 -15.76 6.03 -7.60
CA SER A 133 -17.19 6.29 -7.88
C SER A 133 -17.71 7.61 -7.32
N PHE A 134 -17.14 8.10 -6.21
CA PHE A 134 -17.46 9.43 -5.70
C PHE A 134 -16.88 10.52 -6.61
N GLY A 135 -15.65 10.34 -7.08
CA GLY A 135 -15.03 11.25 -8.06
C GLY A 135 -15.81 11.29 -9.38
N ASP A 136 -16.23 10.12 -9.88
CA ASP A 136 -17.04 10.02 -11.10
C ASP A 136 -18.38 10.75 -10.95
N ALA A 137 -19.03 10.63 -9.79
CA ALA A 137 -20.28 11.35 -9.49
C ALA A 137 -20.08 12.87 -9.47
N LEU A 138 -18.98 13.35 -8.86
CA LEU A 138 -18.64 14.77 -8.86
C LEU A 138 -18.37 15.29 -10.28
N MET A 139 -17.61 14.55 -11.08
CA MET A 139 -17.33 14.90 -12.47
C MET A 139 -18.61 14.93 -13.32
N ALA A 140 -19.49 13.94 -13.16
CA ALA A 140 -20.78 13.89 -13.84
C ALA A 140 -21.66 15.11 -13.47
N ALA A 141 -21.75 15.43 -12.17
CA ALA A 141 -22.51 16.59 -11.69
C ALA A 141 -21.97 17.90 -12.28
N SER A 142 -20.64 18.03 -12.39
CA SER A 142 -20.02 19.19 -13.04
C SER A 142 -20.28 19.21 -14.54
N GLY A 143 -20.23 18.08 -15.22
CA GLY A 143 -20.49 17.96 -16.66
C GLY A 143 -21.89 18.42 -17.06
N ILE A 144 -22.91 18.09 -16.26
CA ILE A 144 -24.30 18.54 -16.48
C ILE A 144 -24.61 19.91 -15.85
N LYS A 145 -23.60 20.57 -15.27
CA LYS A 145 -23.74 21.86 -14.55
C LYS A 145 -24.82 21.81 -13.47
N TYR A 146 -24.87 20.71 -12.72
CA TYR A 146 -25.82 20.58 -11.61
C TYR A 146 -25.59 21.69 -10.58
N SER A 147 -26.67 22.21 -9.98
CA SER A 147 -26.61 23.34 -9.07
C SER A 147 -25.57 23.11 -7.94
N GLY A 148 -24.63 24.04 -7.81
CA GLY A 148 -23.51 23.95 -6.86
C GLY A 148 -22.23 23.28 -7.42
N PHE A 149 -22.30 22.70 -8.63
CA PHE A 149 -21.18 21.97 -9.27
C PHE A 149 -20.75 22.58 -10.61
N GLU A 150 -20.99 23.86 -10.82
CA GLU A 150 -20.78 24.53 -12.11
C GLU A 150 -19.30 24.65 -12.53
N SER A 151 -18.36 24.35 -11.62
CA SER A 151 -16.92 24.46 -11.88
C SER A 151 -16.13 23.31 -11.26
N PHE A 152 -15.21 22.73 -12.04
CA PHE A 152 -14.26 21.74 -11.55
C PHE A 152 -13.42 22.24 -10.36
N ASN A 153 -13.08 23.52 -10.34
CA ASN A 153 -12.28 24.12 -9.26
C ASN A 153 -13.00 24.10 -7.90
N LYS A 154 -14.33 23.96 -7.89
CA LYS A 154 -15.12 23.85 -6.68
C LYS A 154 -15.33 22.41 -6.21
N LEU A 155 -14.96 21.41 -7.00
CA LEU A 155 -15.15 20.00 -6.61
C LEU A 155 -14.35 19.63 -5.37
N THR A 156 -13.21 20.27 -5.15
CA THR A 156 -12.38 20.09 -3.94
C THR A 156 -13.12 20.46 -2.66
N ASP A 157 -14.09 21.40 -2.71
CA ASP A 157 -14.87 21.83 -1.54
C ASP A 157 -15.77 20.70 -1.00
N PHE A 158 -16.06 19.70 -1.84
CA PHE A 158 -16.85 18.52 -1.47
C PHE A 158 -15.98 17.39 -0.89
N ILE A 159 -14.65 17.46 -1.06
CA ILE A 159 -13.71 16.47 -0.52
C ILE A 159 -13.34 16.91 0.90
N LYS A 160 -14.14 16.44 1.87
CA LYS A 160 -13.83 16.72 3.27
C LYS A 160 -12.66 15.86 3.74
N PRO A 161 -11.71 16.44 4.52
CA PRO A 161 -10.64 15.67 5.11
C PRO A 161 -11.21 14.66 6.13
N GLY A 162 -10.64 13.47 6.13
CA GLY A 162 -10.88 12.43 7.11
C GLY A 162 -9.72 12.36 8.12
N LYS A 163 -9.11 11.18 8.25
CA LYS A 163 -7.92 10.99 9.09
C LYS A 163 -6.66 11.46 8.39
N THR A 164 -5.70 11.96 9.17
CA THR A 164 -4.32 12.21 8.73
C THR A 164 -3.36 11.39 9.59
N TYR A 165 -2.42 10.71 8.94
CA TYR A 165 -1.38 9.90 9.56
C TYR A 165 -0.06 10.64 9.39
N HIS A 166 0.59 10.93 10.53
CA HIS A 166 1.87 11.61 10.56
C HIS A 166 2.99 10.58 10.70
N PRO A 167 4.10 10.72 9.96
CA PRO A 167 5.21 9.79 10.04
C PRO A 167 5.87 9.80 11.43
N ASN A 168 6.10 8.62 11.98
CA ASN A 168 6.96 8.44 13.14
C ASN A 168 8.42 8.49 12.68
N LYS A 169 9.21 9.42 13.22
CA LYS A 169 10.60 9.63 12.80
C LYS A 169 11.50 8.41 13.05
N GLU A 170 11.32 7.74 14.18
CA GLU A 170 12.12 6.55 14.54
C GLU A 170 11.81 5.40 13.58
N ASN A 171 10.54 5.12 13.32
CA ASN A 171 10.11 4.12 12.35
C ASN A 171 10.60 4.46 10.94
N HIS A 172 10.50 5.74 10.54
CA HIS A 172 11.00 6.18 9.24
C HIS A 172 12.48 5.87 9.05
N GLU A 173 13.32 6.18 10.03
CA GLU A 173 14.75 5.86 9.96
C GLU A 173 15.00 4.35 9.92
N ALA A 174 14.24 3.56 10.71
CA ALA A 174 14.35 2.11 10.70
C ALA A 174 13.95 1.50 9.33
N TYR A 175 12.92 2.05 8.68
CA TYR A 175 12.47 1.58 7.36
C TYR A 175 13.47 1.82 6.23
N LYS A 176 14.37 2.80 6.33
CA LYS A 176 15.37 3.08 5.28
C LYS A 176 16.23 1.87 4.92
N LYS A 177 16.63 1.09 5.92
CA LYS A 177 17.40 -0.15 5.71
C LYS A 177 16.61 -1.13 4.84
N TYR A 178 15.35 -1.35 5.16
CA TYR A 178 14.50 -2.32 4.47
C TYR A 178 14.11 -1.85 3.07
N GLN A 179 13.86 -0.54 2.92
CA GLN A 179 13.65 0.07 1.61
C GLN A 179 14.83 -0.15 0.67
N ASN A 180 16.07 0.01 1.16
CA ASN A 180 17.27 -0.21 0.34
C ASN A 180 17.39 -1.67 -0.12
N ILE A 181 17.01 -2.63 0.74
CA ILE A 181 16.99 -4.04 0.37
C ILE A 181 15.88 -4.28 -0.66
N TYR A 182 14.67 -3.77 -0.42
CA TYR A 182 13.54 -3.86 -1.35
C TYR A 182 13.92 -3.34 -2.74
N ASP A 183 14.50 -2.15 -2.81
CA ASP A 183 14.92 -1.50 -4.07
C ASP A 183 15.99 -2.34 -4.83
N SER A 184 16.77 -3.14 -4.11
CA SER A 184 17.82 -3.99 -4.67
C SER A 184 17.34 -5.37 -5.14
N LEU A 185 16.19 -5.85 -4.66
CA LEU A 185 15.74 -7.22 -4.94
C LEU A 185 15.39 -7.45 -6.40
N TYR A 186 14.64 -6.55 -7.03
CA TYR A 186 14.26 -6.72 -8.42
C TYR A 186 15.49 -6.72 -9.36
N PRO A 187 16.40 -5.74 -9.32
CA PRO A 187 17.59 -5.76 -10.17
C PRO A 187 18.45 -7.01 -9.97
N ALA A 188 18.51 -7.52 -8.73
CA ALA A 188 19.31 -8.71 -8.43
C ALA A 188 18.67 -10.02 -8.93
N THR A 189 17.35 -10.05 -9.17
CA THR A 189 16.60 -11.29 -9.43
C THR A 189 15.86 -11.32 -10.75
N VAL A 190 15.80 -10.22 -11.50
CA VAL A 190 15.03 -10.09 -12.74
C VAL A 190 15.35 -11.17 -13.77
N ASN A 191 16.62 -11.50 -13.98
CA ASN A 191 17.03 -12.54 -14.92
C ASN A 191 16.50 -13.93 -14.51
N LEU A 192 16.47 -14.22 -13.21
CA LEU A 192 15.91 -15.47 -12.69
C LEU A 192 14.38 -15.50 -12.82
N MET A 193 13.73 -14.37 -12.60
CA MET A 193 12.26 -14.26 -12.77
C MET A 193 11.86 -14.53 -14.22
N HIS A 194 12.60 -13.99 -15.19
CA HIS A 194 12.33 -14.18 -16.61
C HIS A 194 12.51 -15.65 -17.03
N CYS A 195 13.49 -16.37 -16.48
CA CYS A 195 13.66 -17.81 -16.73
C CYS A 195 12.48 -18.69 -16.23
N LEU A 196 11.61 -18.17 -15.36
CA LEU A 196 10.41 -18.90 -14.93
C LEU A 196 9.22 -18.77 -15.89
N SER A 197 9.37 -17.97 -16.94
CA SER A 197 8.28 -17.61 -17.87
C SER A 197 8.44 -18.23 -19.26
N ASP A 198 9.50 -19.01 -19.48
CA ASP A 198 9.83 -19.73 -20.73
C ASP A 198 9.09 -21.07 -20.83
#